data_724dc0c112d55e0a650fce365f7c8856
#
_entry.id   724dc0c112d55e0a650fce365f7c8856
#
_cell.length_a   1.000
_cell.length_b   1.000
_cell.length_c   1.000
_cell.angle_alpha   90.00
_cell.angle_beta   90.00
_cell.angle_gamma   90.00
#
_symmetry.space_group_name_H-M   'P 1'
#
loop_
_entity.id
_entity.type
_entity.pdbx_description
1 polymer ?
#
loop_
_entity_poly.entity_id
_entity_poly.type
_entity_poly.pdbx_seq_one_letter_code
_entity_poly.pdbx_strand_id
1 'polypeptide(L)'
;MKPLKVEFCGEWYTVESPKDFFVGREGDLAIDDNPYLHRQFLRIYEDHDMWWLSNVGNLLTATVTDSTGSVQAWLSSGARLPLVFQTMHVMFSAGSTTYDFSIHAEEDFFSTSAFASTNVNSTTIMPVSLTTTQKQLILSLAEHVLTQSIPGRGEVPTSAEAAARLGWSMTTFNRKLDNVCEKLDKVGVSGLRGGKGKLANNRRARLVEYAVSTHLVSGEDLPMLDWKREPSV
;
A
#
# COMPACT_ATOMS: atom_id res chain seq x y z
N MET A 1 18.44 -2.33 -23.20
CA MET A 1 17.64 -3.00 -22.15
C MET A 1 16.24 -3.27 -22.68
N LYS A 2 15.53 -4.34 -22.23
CA LYS A 2 14.14 -4.56 -22.62
C LYS A 2 13.24 -3.51 -21.97
N PRO A 3 12.15 -3.08 -22.64
CA PRO A 3 11.23 -2.10 -22.09
C PRO A 3 10.49 -2.68 -20.88
N LEU A 4 10.08 -1.79 -19.98
CA LEU A 4 9.11 -2.10 -18.93
C LEU A 4 7.70 -1.75 -19.37
N LYS A 5 6.72 -2.34 -18.75
CA LYS A 5 5.31 -1.95 -18.86
C LYS A 5 4.79 -1.49 -17.52
N VAL A 6 4.06 -0.40 -17.50
CA VAL A 6 3.36 0.11 -16.32
C VAL A 6 1.87 -0.02 -16.59
N GLU A 7 1.14 -0.61 -15.64
CA GLU A 7 -0.32 -0.75 -15.71
C GLU A 7 -0.96 0.12 -14.63
N PHE A 8 -1.93 0.93 -15.02
CA PHE A 8 -2.73 1.75 -14.12
C PHE A 8 -4.17 1.82 -14.62
N CYS A 9 -5.13 1.45 -13.79
CA CYS A 9 -6.56 1.47 -14.11
C CYS A 9 -6.93 0.73 -15.42
N GLY A 10 -6.21 -0.34 -15.76
CA GLY A 10 -6.40 -1.10 -17.00
C GLY A 10 -5.72 -0.49 -18.24
N GLU A 11 -5.05 0.64 -18.10
CA GLU A 11 -4.24 1.26 -19.16
C GLU A 11 -2.78 0.84 -19.03
N TRP A 12 -2.13 0.65 -20.19
CA TRP A 12 -0.76 0.18 -20.27
C TRP A 12 0.15 1.22 -20.89
N TYR A 13 1.27 1.49 -20.22
CA TYR A 13 2.30 2.43 -20.66
C TYR A 13 3.60 1.67 -20.86
N THR A 14 4.32 1.99 -21.95
CA THR A 14 5.64 1.41 -22.22
C THR A 14 6.73 2.39 -21.79
N VAL A 15 7.68 1.87 -21.00
CA VAL A 15 8.83 2.62 -20.51
C VAL A 15 10.07 2.15 -21.26
N GLU A 16 10.69 3.03 -22.04
CA GLU A 16 11.84 2.72 -22.89
C GLU A 16 13.07 3.55 -22.49
N SER A 17 14.22 2.87 -22.42
CA SER A 17 15.52 3.53 -22.27
C SER A 17 15.89 4.26 -23.58
N PRO A 18 16.58 5.43 -23.51
CA PRO A 18 17.10 6.09 -22.29
C PRO A 18 16.14 7.11 -21.66
N LYS A 19 14.88 7.13 -22.05
CA LYS A 19 13.93 8.13 -21.57
C LYS A 19 13.47 7.83 -20.13
N ASP A 20 13.52 8.85 -19.26
CA ASP A 20 12.90 8.78 -17.94
C ASP A 20 11.36 8.75 -18.06
N PHE A 21 10.72 8.02 -17.19
CA PHE A 21 9.27 7.93 -17.09
C PHE A 21 8.81 8.45 -15.72
N PHE A 22 8.00 9.50 -15.73
CA PHE A 22 7.52 10.14 -14.50
C PHE A 22 6.07 9.77 -14.19
N VAL A 23 5.82 9.46 -12.94
CA VAL A 23 4.50 9.17 -12.36
C VAL A 23 4.15 10.24 -11.34
N GLY A 24 2.96 10.82 -11.42
CA GLY A 24 2.52 11.83 -10.48
C GLY A 24 1.21 12.49 -10.90
N ARG A 25 0.99 13.74 -10.45
CA ARG A 25 -0.12 14.54 -10.93
C ARG A 25 0.09 15.01 -12.36
N GLU A 26 1.34 15.22 -12.73
CA GLU A 26 1.81 15.56 -14.07
C GLU A 26 2.96 14.63 -14.40
N GLY A 27 3.06 14.15 -15.64
CA GLY A 27 4.11 13.24 -16.07
C GLY A 27 3.67 12.35 -17.22
N ASP A 28 4.46 11.32 -17.50
CA ASP A 28 4.14 10.32 -18.53
C ASP A 28 2.92 9.48 -18.09
N LEU A 29 2.78 9.23 -16.80
CA LEU A 29 1.59 8.69 -16.17
C LEU A 29 1.01 9.73 -15.19
N ALA A 30 -0.05 10.41 -15.62
CA ALA A 30 -0.83 11.30 -14.78
C ALA A 30 -1.86 10.47 -13.98
N ILE A 31 -1.60 10.28 -12.70
CA ILE A 31 -2.43 9.44 -11.80
C ILE A 31 -3.78 10.11 -11.52
N ASP A 32 -3.75 11.37 -11.06
CA ASP A 32 -4.94 12.10 -10.62
C ASP A 32 -4.62 13.59 -10.42
N ASP A 33 -5.63 14.45 -10.50
CA ASP A 33 -5.51 15.89 -10.22
C ASP A 33 -5.63 16.21 -8.72
N ASN A 34 -5.16 15.30 -7.88
CA ASN A 34 -5.18 15.46 -6.42
C ASN A 34 -4.11 16.47 -5.99
N PRO A 35 -4.47 17.58 -5.30
CA PRO A 35 -3.52 18.62 -4.88
C PRO A 35 -2.47 18.11 -3.88
N TYR A 36 -2.72 17.01 -3.18
CA TYR A 36 -1.77 16.37 -2.27
C TYR A 36 -0.75 15.47 -2.98
N LEU A 37 -0.95 15.18 -4.27
CA LEU A 37 -0.02 14.42 -5.10
C LEU A 37 1.00 15.38 -5.72
N HIS A 38 2.29 15.03 -5.67
CA HIS A 38 3.34 15.77 -6.33
C HIS A 38 3.13 15.76 -7.85
N ARG A 39 3.53 16.84 -8.53
CA ARG A 39 3.52 16.88 -10.01
C ARG A 39 4.30 15.70 -10.59
N GLN A 40 5.52 15.50 -10.11
CA GLN A 40 6.34 14.32 -10.38
C GLN A 40 6.67 13.70 -9.03
N PHE A 41 6.13 12.52 -8.77
CA PHE A 41 6.29 11.82 -7.50
C PHE A 41 7.31 10.72 -7.61
N LEU A 42 7.18 9.87 -8.62
CA LEU A 42 8.07 8.75 -8.86
C LEU A 42 8.71 8.88 -10.25
N ARG A 43 9.93 8.38 -10.37
CA ARG A 43 10.69 8.33 -11.63
C ARG A 43 11.15 6.91 -11.85
N ILE A 44 10.86 6.35 -13.02
CA ILE A 44 11.40 5.10 -13.52
C ILE A 44 12.47 5.44 -14.55
N TYR A 45 13.66 4.91 -14.40
CA TYR A 45 14.79 5.18 -15.28
C TYR A 45 15.77 4.01 -15.32
N GLU A 46 16.56 3.97 -16.35
CA GLU A 46 17.65 3.00 -16.51
C GLU A 46 18.97 3.63 -16.07
N ASP A 47 19.74 2.88 -15.27
CA ASP A 47 21.09 3.23 -14.85
C ASP A 47 21.93 1.95 -14.69
N HIS A 48 23.07 1.88 -15.40
CA HIS A 48 23.99 0.74 -15.39
C HIS A 48 23.32 -0.60 -15.72
N ASP A 49 22.59 -0.65 -16.83
CA ASP A 49 21.87 -1.84 -17.31
C ASP A 49 20.85 -2.39 -16.30
N MET A 50 20.29 -1.52 -15.47
CA MET A 50 19.27 -1.87 -14.50
C MET A 50 18.17 -0.81 -14.45
N TRP A 51 16.93 -1.24 -14.32
CA TRP A 51 15.81 -0.35 -14.08
C TRP A 51 15.70 0.05 -12.62
N TRP A 52 15.44 1.31 -12.39
CA TRP A 52 15.30 1.90 -11.06
C TRP A 52 13.97 2.63 -10.92
N LEU A 53 13.37 2.48 -9.74
CA LEU A 53 12.27 3.34 -9.28
C LEU A 53 12.83 4.28 -8.21
N SER A 54 12.69 5.58 -8.39
CA SER A 54 13.09 6.57 -7.39
C SER A 54 11.92 7.46 -6.98
N ASN A 55 11.87 7.84 -5.72
CA ASN A 55 10.96 8.85 -5.21
C ASN A 55 11.61 10.22 -5.33
N VAL A 56 11.15 11.00 -6.29
CA VAL A 56 11.61 12.39 -6.53
C VAL A 56 10.73 13.43 -5.84
N GLY A 57 9.67 13.00 -5.18
CA GLY A 57 8.83 13.83 -4.32
C GLY A 57 9.49 14.07 -2.95
N ASN A 58 8.95 14.99 -2.17
CA ASN A 58 9.52 15.39 -0.88
C ASN A 58 8.63 15.11 0.34
N LEU A 59 7.39 14.67 0.16
CA LEU A 59 6.42 14.48 1.25
C LEU A 59 5.85 13.06 1.33
N LEU A 60 5.59 12.44 0.18
CA LEU A 60 4.95 11.13 0.13
C LEU A 60 5.97 10.02 0.17
N THR A 61 5.55 8.87 0.67
CA THR A 61 6.31 7.61 0.62
C THR A 61 5.49 6.62 -0.18
N ALA A 62 6.13 5.86 -1.07
CA ALA A 62 5.50 4.74 -1.74
C ALA A 62 5.87 3.43 -1.06
N THR A 63 4.95 2.49 -1.04
CA THR A 63 5.18 1.10 -0.66
C THR A 63 5.29 0.27 -1.93
N VAL A 64 6.37 -0.47 -2.06
CA VAL A 64 6.65 -1.32 -3.22
C VAL A 64 6.71 -2.77 -2.76
N THR A 65 5.96 -3.64 -3.42
CA THR A 65 5.91 -5.07 -3.11
C THR A 65 6.11 -5.90 -4.38
N ASP A 66 6.62 -7.12 -4.22
CA ASP A 66 6.57 -8.12 -5.27
C ASP A 66 5.13 -8.67 -5.43
N SER A 67 4.89 -9.49 -6.45
CA SER A 67 3.56 -10.07 -6.74
C SER A 67 3.02 -10.97 -5.62
N THR A 68 3.90 -11.47 -4.75
CA THR A 68 3.52 -12.35 -3.62
C THR A 68 3.34 -11.60 -2.31
N GLY A 69 3.74 -10.32 -2.24
CA GLY A 69 3.80 -9.53 -1.01
C GLY A 69 4.89 -9.98 -0.03
N SER A 70 5.76 -10.91 -0.44
CA SER A 70 6.84 -11.44 0.40
C SER A 70 7.99 -10.45 0.57
N VAL A 71 8.21 -9.62 -0.43
CA VAL A 71 9.20 -8.54 -0.40
C VAL A 71 8.47 -7.21 -0.36
N GLN A 72 8.84 -6.39 0.62
CA GLN A 72 8.28 -5.06 0.77
C GLN A 72 9.39 -4.03 0.99
N ALA A 73 9.30 -2.92 0.30
CA ALA A 73 10.18 -1.77 0.47
C ALA A 73 9.37 -0.47 0.61
N TRP A 74 9.86 0.42 1.46
CA TRP A 74 9.33 1.78 1.60
C TRP A 74 10.24 2.77 0.89
N LEU A 75 9.72 3.36 -0.17
CA LEU A 75 10.44 4.33 -0.98
C LEU A 75 10.15 5.74 -0.47
N SER A 76 10.91 6.17 0.54
CA SER A 76 10.84 7.52 1.09
C SER A 76 11.42 8.55 0.12
N SER A 77 11.19 9.84 0.38
CA SER A 77 11.75 10.95 -0.41
C SER A 77 13.26 10.77 -0.63
N GLY A 78 13.71 10.88 -1.89
CA GLY A 78 15.09 10.71 -2.31
C GLY A 78 15.60 9.27 -2.35
N ALA A 79 14.80 8.29 -1.91
CA ALA A 79 15.18 6.87 -1.99
C ALA A 79 15.01 6.34 -3.42
N ARG A 80 15.80 5.31 -3.75
CA ARG A 80 15.67 4.54 -5.00
C ARG A 80 15.71 3.05 -4.72
N LEU A 81 15.04 2.29 -5.56
CA LEU A 81 14.92 0.83 -5.49
C LEU A 81 15.17 0.23 -6.88
N PRO A 82 16.01 -0.81 -7.02
CA PRO A 82 16.14 -1.52 -8.28
C PRO A 82 14.88 -2.34 -8.56
N LEU A 83 14.44 -2.36 -9.81
CA LEU A 83 13.30 -3.14 -10.27
C LEU A 83 13.79 -4.54 -10.69
N VAL A 84 13.72 -5.49 -9.77
CA VAL A 84 14.35 -6.81 -9.90
C VAL A 84 13.36 -7.96 -10.05
N PHE A 85 12.09 -7.74 -9.78
CA PHE A 85 11.03 -8.74 -9.91
C PHE A 85 10.22 -8.52 -11.19
N GLN A 86 9.69 -9.60 -11.75
CA GLN A 86 8.88 -9.55 -12.97
C GLN A 86 7.64 -8.68 -12.82
N THR A 87 7.00 -8.73 -11.66
CA THR A 87 5.87 -7.85 -11.34
C THR A 87 6.09 -7.21 -9.98
N MET A 88 5.97 -5.91 -9.93
CA MET A 88 6.05 -5.12 -8.71
C MET A 88 4.81 -4.23 -8.60
N HIS A 89 4.21 -4.21 -7.42
CA HIS A 89 3.09 -3.34 -7.12
C HIS A 89 3.58 -2.14 -6.33
N VAL A 90 3.16 -0.96 -6.75
CA VAL A 90 3.51 0.31 -6.12
C VAL A 90 2.24 0.92 -5.58
N MET A 91 2.18 1.12 -4.26
CA MET A 91 1.03 1.71 -3.58
C MET A 91 1.46 2.93 -2.77
N PHE A 92 0.66 3.98 -2.78
CA PHE A 92 0.89 5.19 -2.00
C PHE A 92 -0.41 5.93 -1.71
N SER A 93 -0.38 6.82 -0.72
CA SER A 93 -1.55 7.61 -0.33
C SER A 93 -1.24 9.10 -0.41
N ALA A 94 -2.14 9.85 -1.03
CA ALA A 94 -2.12 11.30 -1.09
C ALA A 94 -3.46 11.86 -0.56
N GLY A 95 -3.43 12.55 0.57
CA GLY A 95 -4.64 12.95 1.29
C GLY A 95 -5.41 11.73 1.81
N SER A 96 -6.70 11.61 1.49
CA SER A 96 -7.55 10.47 1.86
C SER A 96 -7.59 9.37 0.79
N THR A 97 -6.91 9.57 -0.34
CA THR A 97 -6.97 8.65 -1.48
C THR A 97 -5.71 7.80 -1.52
N THR A 98 -5.89 6.50 -1.70
CA THR A 98 -4.83 5.53 -1.96
C THR A 98 -4.82 5.20 -3.45
N TYR A 99 -3.63 5.15 -4.02
CA TYR A 99 -3.38 4.83 -5.42
C TYR A 99 -2.46 3.61 -5.48
N ASP A 100 -2.67 2.78 -6.49
CA ASP A 100 -1.79 1.66 -6.81
C ASP A 100 -1.63 1.52 -8.33
N PHE A 101 -0.45 1.11 -8.73
CA PHE A 101 -0.14 0.73 -10.10
C PHE A 101 0.88 -0.41 -10.10
N SER A 102 1.00 -1.12 -11.20
CA SER A 102 1.95 -2.22 -11.34
C SER A 102 3.02 -1.94 -12.40
N ILE A 103 4.22 -2.43 -12.13
CA ILE A 103 5.36 -2.39 -13.04
C ILE A 103 5.68 -3.83 -13.44
N HIS A 104 5.77 -4.08 -14.74
CA HIS A 104 6.04 -5.40 -15.30
C HIS A 104 7.32 -5.37 -16.11
N ALA A 105 8.25 -6.26 -15.78
CA ALA A 105 9.47 -6.54 -16.55
C ALA A 105 9.30 -7.85 -17.32
N GLU A 106 9.90 -7.93 -18.51
CA GLU A 106 9.90 -9.17 -19.29
C GLU A 106 10.86 -10.23 -18.73
N GLU A 107 11.82 -9.82 -17.92
CA GLU A 107 12.84 -10.69 -17.34
C GLU A 107 12.80 -10.66 -15.82
N ASP A 108 12.86 -11.83 -15.21
CA ASP A 108 13.13 -11.98 -13.78
C ASP A 108 14.64 -11.91 -13.54
N PHE A 109 15.12 -10.86 -12.89
CA PHE A 109 16.49 -10.83 -12.37
C PHE A 109 16.64 -11.70 -11.12
N PHE A 110 15.55 -11.89 -10.37
CA PHE A 110 15.48 -12.76 -9.22
C PHE A 110 14.14 -13.50 -9.22
N SER A 111 14.16 -14.80 -9.49
CA SER A 111 13.04 -15.63 -9.12
C SER A 111 13.02 -15.72 -7.59
N THR A 112 11.99 -15.22 -6.93
CA THR A 112 11.65 -15.71 -5.60
C THR A 112 11.36 -17.19 -5.79
N SER A 113 12.37 -18.05 -5.57
CA SER A 113 12.11 -19.45 -5.37
C SER A 113 11.08 -19.48 -4.26
N ALA A 114 9.87 -19.93 -4.59
CA ALA A 114 8.87 -20.21 -3.60
C ALA A 114 9.57 -21.11 -2.57
N PHE A 115 9.97 -20.52 -1.46
CA PHE A 115 10.19 -21.31 -0.26
C PHE A 115 8.81 -21.86 0.02
N ALA A 116 8.57 -23.02 -0.60
CA ALA A 116 7.45 -23.84 -0.24
C ALA A 116 7.43 -23.84 1.27
N SER A 117 6.35 -23.39 1.84
CA SER A 117 6.07 -23.37 3.27
C SER A 117 6.15 -24.80 3.80
N THR A 118 7.38 -25.29 3.90
CA THR A 118 7.72 -26.48 4.65
C THR A 118 8.10 -25.99 6.02
N ASN A 119 7.09 -26.00 6.89
CA ASN A 119 7.24 -26.02 8.33
C ASN A 119 7.96 -24.82 8.97
N VAL A 120 7.12 -23.88 9.39
CA VAL A 120 7.09 -23.39 10.75
C VAL A 120 8.32 -23.83 11.55
N ASN A 121 9.36 -23.00 11.56
CA ASN A 121 10.09 -22.81 12.80
C ASN A 121 10.89 -21.52 12.71
N SER A 122 10.48 -20.60 13.58
CA SER A 122 11.22 -19.40 13.99
C SER A 122 11.51 -18.37 12.92
N THR A 123 10.48 -17.71 12.40
CA THR A 123 10.66 -16.30 12.02
C THR A 123 10.91 -15.53 13.30
N THR A 124 12.09 -14.94 13.43
CA THR A 124 12.48 -14.06 14.55
C THR A 124 11.63 -12.77 14.57
N ILE A 125 10.82 -12.53 13.56
CA ILE A 125 9.82 -11.47 13.49
C ILE A 125 8.45 -12.13 13.64
N MET A 126 7.86 -11.99 14.81
CA MET A 126 6.48 -12.45 15.03
C MET A 126 5.54 -11.70 14.09
N PRO A 127 4.74 -12.40 13.28
CA PRO A 127 3.70 -11.74 12.50
C PRO A 127 2.80 -10.96 13.47
N VAL A 128 2.43 -9.74 13.11
CA VAL A 128 1.56 -8.91 13.95
C VAL A 128 0.21 -9.62 14.08
N SER A 129 0.00 -10.32 15.20
CA SER A 129 -1.28 -10.99 15.44
C SER A 129 -2.36 -9.94 15.72
N LEU A 130 -3.29 -9.75 14.81
CA LEU A 130 -4.44 -8.88 14.99
C LEU A 130 -5.58 -9.68 15.62
N THR A 131 -6.31 -9.04 16.55
CA THR A 131 -7.59 -9.60 17.00
C THR A 131 -8.64 -9.46 15.88
N THR A 132 -9.68 -10.29 15.92
CA THR A 132 -10.80 -10.22 14.97
C THR A 132 -11.35 -8.79 14.85
N THR A 133 -11.53 -8.10 15.97
CA THR A 133 -12.05 -6.72 15.96
C THR A 133 -11.04 -5.71 15.40
N GLN A 134 -9.74 -5.93 15.53
CA GLN A 134 -8.71 -5.11 14.90
C GLN A 134 -8.68 -5.34 13.38
N LYS A 135 -8.84 -6.60 12.94
CA LYS A 135 -8.92 -6.95 11.53
C LYS A 135 -10.20 -6.34 10.90
N GLN A 136 -11.36 -6.45 11.57
CA GLN A 136 -12.60 -5.80 11.12
C GLN A 136 -12.46 -4.28 10.99
N LEU A 137 -11.76 -3.61 11.90
CA LEU A 137 -11.50 -2.17 11.81
C LEU A 137 -10.70 -1.84 10.55
N ILE A 138 -9.63 -2.57 10.28
CA ILE A 138 -8.81 -2.36 9.08
C ILE A 138 -9.64 -2.63 7.83
N LEU A 139 -10.42 -3.72 7.81
CA LEU A 139 -11.29 -4.07 6.69
C LEU A 139 -12.34 -2.98 6.41
N SER A 140 -12.95 -2.39 7.44
CA SER A 140 -13.91 -1.30 7.26
C SER A 140 -13.31 -0.04 6.64
N LEU A 141 -12.01 0.19 6.83
CA LEU A 141 -11.27 1.27 6.18
C LEU A 141 -10.82 0.89 4.76
N ALA A 142 -10.51 -0.38 4.54
CA ALA A 142 -9.97 -0.89 3.28
C ALA A 142 -11.07 -1.40 2.31
N GLU A 143 -12.33 -1.46 2.73
CA GLU A 143 -13.43 -2.09 1.98
C GLU A 143 -13.50 -1.56 0.54
N HIS A 144 -13.45 -0.24 0.35
CA HIS A 144 -13.48 0.38 -0.98
C HIS A 144 -12.26 0.01 -1.84
N VAL A 145 -11.08 -0.08 -1.24
CA VAL A 145 -9.86 -0.46 -1.95
C VAL A 145 -9.89 -1.93 -2.36
N LEU A 146 -10.41 -2.81 -1.49
CA LEU A 146 -10.45 -4.26 -1.71
C LEU A 146 -11.60 -4.72 -2.62
N THR A 147 -12.66 -3.91 -2.78
CA THR A 147 -13.83 -4.25 -3.61
C THR A 147 -13.74 -3.74 -5.04
N GLN A 148 -12.75 -2.91 -5.36
CA GLN A 148 -12.62 -2.36 -6.71
C GLN A 148 -12.30 -3.44 -7.73
N SER A 149 -13.09 -3.46 -8.81
CA SER A 149 -12.88 -4.38 -9.93
C SER A 149 -11.69 -4.00 -10.80
N ILE A 150 -11.24 -2.75 -10.73
CA ILE A 150 -10.08 -2.21 -11.44
C ILE A 150 -9.17 -1.57 -10.38
N PRO A 151 -7.98 -2.13 -10.10
CA PRO A 151 -6.99 -1.52 -9.21
C PRO A 151 -6.57 -0.13 -9.71
N GLY A 152 -6.20 0.75 -8.81
CA GLY A 152 -5.58 2.02 -9.17
C GLY A 152 -5.93 3.19 -8.25
N ARG A 153 -7.17 3.29 -7.77
CA ARG A 153 -7.59 4.40 -6.91
C ARG A 153 -8.68 3.97 -5.93
N GLY A 154 -8.46 4.20 -4.63
CA GLY A 154 -9.44 3.92 -3.59
C GLY A 154 -9.54 5.05 -2.56
N GLU A 155 -10.74 5.54 -2.30
CA GLU A 155 -10.97 6.50 -1.24
C GLU A 155 -11.12 5.79 0.11
N VAL A 156 -10.33 6.22 1.10
CA VAL A 156 -10.39 5.66 2.44
C VAL A 156 -11.47 6.41 3.23
N PRO A 157 -12.48 5.70 3.75
CA PRO A 157 -13.60 6.32 4.44
C PRO A 157 -13.17 7.09 5.68
N THR A 158 -13.99 8.02 6.10
CA THR A 158 -13.82 8.74 7.36
C THR A 158 -13.97 7.79 8.54
N SER A 159 -13.45 8.17 9.71
CA SER A 159 -13.63 7.36 10.93
C SER A 159 -15.12 7.20 11.30
N ALA A 160 -15.97 8.17 10.92
CA ALA A 160 -17.40 8.11 11.18
C ALA A 160 -18.09 7.06 10.29
N GLU A 161 -17.77 7.04 9.00
CA GLU A 161 -18.30 6.07 8.05
C GLU A 161 -17.84 4.64 8.39
N ALA A 162 -16.55 4.46 8.67
CA ALA A 162 -16.00 3.16 9.06
C ALA A 162 -16.58 2.66 10.42
N ALA A 163 -16.78 3.56 11.38
CA ALA A 163 -17.43 3.23 12.65
C ALA A 163 -18.91 2.84 12.44
N ALA A 164 -19.63 3.59 11.60
CA ALA A 164 -21.02 3.28 11.25
C ALA A 164 -21.13 1.92 10.54
N ARG A 165 -20.21 1.61 9.61
CA ARG A 165 -20.13 0.30 8.92
C ARG A 165 -20.03 -0.88 9.89
N LEU A 166 -19.32 -0.68 11.02
CA LEU A 166 -19.14 -1.69 12.07
C LEU A 166 -20.21 -1.64 13.17
N GLY A 167 -21.08 -0.66 13.17
CA GLY A 167 -22.04 -0.42 14.24
C GLY A 167 -21.36 0.01 15.57
N TRP A 168 -20.19 0.65 15.50
CA TRP A 168 -19.44 1.09 16.67
C TRP A 168 -19.62 2.59 16.95
N SER A 169 -19.50 2.96 18.24
CA SER A 169 -19.38 4.37 18.60
C SER A 169 -18.03 4.93 18.13
N MET A 170 -17.98 6.24 17.86
CA MET A 170 -16.75 6.94 17.48
C MET A 170 -15.63 6.78 18.51
N THR A 171 -15.98 6.80 19.80
CA THR A 171 -15.02 6.60 20.89
C THR A 171 -14.40 5.20 20.85
N THR A 172 -15.22 4.18 20.63
CA THR A 172 -14.73 2.79 20.49
C THR A 172 -13.85 2.63 19.27
N PHE A 173 -14.27 3.19 18.14
CA PHE A 173 -13.52 3.14 16.88
C PHE A 173 -12.14 3.80 17.02
N ASN A 174 -12.09 5.05 17.51
CA ASN A 174 -10.84 5.79 17.65
C ASN A 174 -9.87 5.09 18.61
N ARG A 175 -10.35 4.59 19.75
CA ARG A 175 -9.52 3.85 20.70
C ARG A 175 -8.91 2.59 20.07
N LYS A 176 -9.70 1.85 19.27
CA LYS A 176 -9.20 0.66 18.59
C LYS A 176 -8.24 1.01 17.44
N LEU A 177 -8.50 2.10 16.73
CA LEU A 177 -7.60 2.61 15.70
C LEU A 177 -6.24 3.01 16.31
N ASP A 178 -6.26 3.72 17.46
CA ASP A 178 -5.03 4.07 18.17
C ASP A 178 -4.24 2.83 18.58
N ASN A 179 -4.92 1.81 19.09
CA ASN A 179 -4.29 0.55 19.50
C ASN A 179 -3.67 -0.21 18.30
N VAL A 180 -4.34 -0.22 17.15
CA VAL A 180 -3.81 -0.85 15.92
C VAL A 180 -2.58 -0.07 15.43
N CYS A 181 -2.69 1.25 15.34
CA CYS A 181 -1.58 2.09 14.92
C CYS A 181 -0.37 1.97 15.85
N GLU A 182 -0.60 1.92 17.16
CA GLU A 182 0.48 1.70 18.14
C GLU A 182 1.16 0.34 17.98
N LYS A 183 0.38 -0.68 17.70
CA LYS A 183 0.88 -2.05 17.53
C LYS A 183 1.76 -2.17 16.29
N LEU A 184 1.34 -1.57 15.18
CA LEU A 184 2.09 -1.56 13.94
C LEU A 184 3.32 -0.65 14.00
N ASP A 185 3.24 0.48 14.69
CA ASP A 185 4.37 1.37 14.94
C ASP A 185 5.50 0.66 15.71
N LYS A 186 5.16 -0.18 16.70
CA LYS A 186 6.14 -0.99 17.45
C LYS A 186 6.91 -1.99 16.60
N VAL A 187 6.34 -2.43 15.48
CA VAL A 187 7.01 -3.32 14.52
C VAL A 187 7.66 -2.57 13.36
N GLY A 188 7.75 -1.23 13.46
CA GLY A 188 8.50 -0.40 12.53
C GLY A 188 7.69 0.23 11.40
N VAL A 189 6.36 0.11 11.39
CA VAL A 189 5.51 0.76 10.38
C VAL A 189 5.45 2.26 10.64
N SER A 190 6.17 3.04 9.85
CA SER A 190 6.24 4.50 9.98
C SER A 190 4.98 5.20 9.46
N GLY A 191 4.69 6.40 10.00
CA GLY A 191 3.58 7.26 9.53
C GLY A 191 2.21 6.98 10.14
N LEU A 192 2.11 6.04 11.11
CA LEU A 192 0.87 5.71 11.82
C LEU A 192 0.67 6.55 13.08
N ARG A 193 1.74 7.12 13.64
CA ARG A 193 1.69 8.08 14.75
C ARG A 193 2.04 9.48 14.26
N GLY A 194 1.25 10.47 14.68
CA GLY A 194 1.56 11.88 14.46
C GLY A 194 2.78 12.29 15.28
N GLY A 195 3.91 12.58 14.63
CA GLY A 195 5.00 13.36 15.23
C GLY A 195 4.57 14.82 15.38
N LYS A 196 5.19 15.59 16.32
CA LYS A 196 4.97 17.03 16.46
C LYS A 196 5.08 17.70 15.09
N GLY A 197 3.97 18.24 14.57
CA GLY A 197 3.91 18.99 13.30
C GLY A 197 3.55 18.20 12.04
N LYS A 198 3.30 16.90 12.10
CA LYS A 198 2.75 16.13 10.97
C LYS A 198 1.27 15.85 11.19
N LEU A 199 0.46 16.34 10.26
CA LEU A 199 -0.99 16.20 10.27
C LEU A 199 -1.40 14.72 10.37
N ALA A 200 -2.15 14.40 11.43
CA ALA A 200 -2.75 13.09 11.67
C ALA A 200 -3.80 12.68 10.60
N ASN A 201 -4.00 13.51 9.59
CA ASN A 201 -5.04 13.32 8.58
C ASN A 201 -4.80 12.12 7.65
N ASN A 202 -3.59 11.57 7.62
CA ASN A 202 -3.26 10.52 6.68
C ASN A 202 -3.02 9.12 7.30
N ARG A 203 -3.17 8.97 8.64
CA ARG A 203 -2.86 7.70 9.32
C ARG A 203 -3.78 6.55 8.88
N ARG A 204 -5.05 6.85 8.52
CA ARG A 204 -6.00 5.83 8.03
C ARG A 204 -5.60 5.33 6.65
N ALA A 205 -5.29 6.25 5.74
CA ALA A 205 -4.82 5.90 4.41
C ALA A 205 -3.50 5.11 4.49
N ARG A 206 -2.57 5.53 5.35
CA ARG A 206 -1.32 4.81 5.59
C ARG A 206 -1.54 3.41 6.18
N LEU A 207 -2.51 3.26 7.09
CA LEU A 207 -2.90 1.97 7.65
C LEU A 207 -3.47 1.05 6.56
N VAL A 208 -4.35 1.56 5.71
CA VAL A 208 -4.93 0.80 4.60
C VAL A 208 -3.85 0.41 3.60
N GLU A 209 -3.00 1.36 3.18
CA GLU A 209 -1.87 1.11 2.29
C GLU A 209 -1.00 -0.03 2.81
N TYR A 210 -0.56 0.05 4.07
CA TYR A 210 0.25 -1.00 4.69
C TYR A 210 -0.49 -2.34 4.73
N ALA A 211 -1.73 -2.35 5.21
CA ALA A 211 -2.46 -3.58 5.43
C ALA A 211 -2.80 -4.33 4.12
N VAL A 212 -3.07 -3.59 3.05
CA VAL A 212 -3.35 -4.17 1.72
C VAL A 212 -2.05 -4.63 1.06
N SER A 213 -1.02 -3.78 1.03
CA SER A 213 0.25 -4.12 0.39
C SER A 213 1.00 -5.28 1.05
N THR A 214 0.81 -5.51 2.36
CA THR A 214 1.41 -6.64 3.09
C THR A 214 0.50 -7.86 3.19
N HIS A 215 -0.65 -7.84 2.53
CA HIS A 215 -1.67 -8.90 2.63
C HIS A 215 -2.11 -9.19 4.09
N LEU A 216 -1.99 -8.19 4.99
CA LEU A 216 -2.49 -8.28 6.36
C LEU A 216 -4.02 -8.41 6.36
N VAL A 217 -4.67 -7.82 5.35
CA VAL A 217 -6.07 -8.02 4.95
C VAL A 217 -6.14 -8.17 3.44
N SER A 218 -7.11 -8.98 2.98
CA SER A 218 -7.36 -9.24 1.56
C SER A 218 -8.86 -9.19 1.27
N GLY A 219 -9.23 -9.26 -0.03
CA GLY A 219 -10.63 -9.36 -0.45
C GLY A 219 -11.36 -10.57 0.14
N GLU A 220 -10.65 -11.66 0.41
CA GLU A 220 -11.19 -12.87 1.04
C GLU A 220 -11.65 -12.65 2.49
N ASP A 221 -11.14 -11.62 3.15
CA ASP A 221 -11.49 -11.28 4.52
C ASP A 221 -12.75 -10.41 4.63
N LEU A 222 -13.24 -9.83 3.55
CA LEU A 222 -14.40 -8.93 3.53
C LEU A 222 -15.68 -9.51 4.20
N PRO A 223 -15.99 -10.80 4.09
CA PRO A 223 -17.13 -11.38 4.78
C PRO A 223 -17.10 -11.19 6.30
N MET A 224 -15.91 -10.94 6.90
CA MET A 224 -15.81 -10.66 8.32
C MET A 224 -16.49 -9.36 8.75
N LEU A 225 -16.75 -8.43 7.83
CA LEU A 225 -17.47 -7.18 8.12
C LEU A 225 -18.95 -7.40 8.41
N ASP A 226 -19.53 -8.43 7.82
CA ASP A 226 -20.96 -8.74 7.94
C ASP A 226 -21.23 -9.76 9.05
N TRP A 227 -20.18 -10.26 9.70
CA TRP A 227 -20.30 -11.19 10.79
C TRP A 227 -20.85 -10.49 12.05
N LYS A 228 -22.17 -10.54 12.21
CA LYS A 228 -22.83 -10.08 13.43
C LYS A 228 -22.39 -10.99 14.59
N ARG A 229 -21.83 -10.40 15.64
CA ARG A 229 -21.69 -11.10 16.90
C ARG A 229 -23.06 -11.61 17.32
N GLU A 230 -23.22 -12.92 17.50
CA GLU A 230 -24.34 -13.44 18.28
C GLU A 230 -24.27 -12.76 19.66
N PRO A 231 -25.41 -12.26 20.18
CA PRO A 231 -25.44 -11.70 21.50
C PRO A 231 -24.97 -12.79 22.48
N SER A 232 -23.93 -12.48 23.25
CA SER A 232 -23.50 -13.35 24.36
C SER A 232 -24.68 -13.52 25.28
N VAL A 233 -25.20 -14.77 25.39
CA VAL A 233 -26.21 -15.20 26.37
C VAL A 233 -25.62 -15.10 27.75
#